data_51cf0c1eb53967cedf6c7dfcea43b648
#
_entry.id   51cf0c1eb53967cedf6c7dfcea43b648
#
_cell.length_a   1.000
_cell.length_b   1.000
_cell.length_c   1.000
_cell.angle_alpha   90.00
_cell.angle_beta   90.00
_cell.angle_gamma   90.00
#
_symmetry.space_group_name_H-M   'P 1'
#
loop_
_entity.id
_entity.type
_entity.pdbx_description
1 polymer ?
#
loop_
_entity_poly.entity_id
_entity_poly.type
_entity_poly.pdbx_seq_one_letter_code
_entity_poly.pdbx_strand_id
1 'polypeptide(L)'
;EDIANNIKDEMIEKVEIANPGFINIFLSKKFLLDNINKILEEGKDYGRNNSGNNEKINIEYVSANPTGTLHIGHGRGAVYGDNLSKLMSFCGYDVTREYYINDAGNQMYNLGVSIKERYKERCGLEWELPENGYHGKEIIQLAESLYDTYGDSKLGEDIPFFKEAGLDILLEGIKKDLDKFRVNFDVFTSEQSLYDRGFVENTLNKLKDSGKCYISDDALWLRTTDLYDEKDRVLIKSDGNYTYLLPDIAYHSDKLNRGFDKLIDVLGSDHHGYINRLRSSLEMVGYDSSKLEIKILQMVRLLRNGEEVKLSKRTGKTITLNELLEDVGVNAARYFFASKSLDTQMDFDLDLAVKNSNENPIYYIEYANARISSILKNKEVEKLDNYSTMNNETAYTILNKLMEFEDILINAASRELPHMVANYLYELASLFHSYYSKEKIVTEDIEYTKERLAFIKAIKIVMNNAANILGLILREEM
;
A
#
# COMPACT_ATOMS: atom_id res chain seq x y z
N GLU A 1 -8.15 -8.33 43.06
CA GLU A 1 -7.06 -8.16 44.06
C GLU A 1 -6.10 -9.34 44.01
N ASP A 2 -6.56 -10.59 44.09
CA ASP A 2 -5.68 -11.77 44.14
C ASP A 2 -4.76 -11.89 42.89
N ILE A 3 -5.24 -11.53 41.69
CA ILE A 3 -4.43 -11.54 40.49
C ILE A 3 -3.32 -10.48 40.59
N ALA A 4 -3.65 -9.25 40.96
CA ALA A 4 -2.70 -8.15 41.05
C ALA A 4 -1.58 -8.41 42.12
N ASN A 5 -1.95 -9.02 43.23
CA ASN A 5 -1.01 -9.35 44.32
C ASN A 5 -0.03 -10.48 43.96
N ASN A 6 -0.37 -11.30 42.96
CA ASN A 6 0.44 -12.42 42.49
C ASN A 6 1.34 -12.08 41.30
N ILE A 7 1.16 -10.89 40.68
CA ILE A 7 2.03 -10.41 39.61
C ILE A 7 3.34 -9.91 40.24
N LYS A 8 4.41 -10.69 40.14
CA LYS A 8 5.74 -10.33 40.60
C LYS A 8 6.77 -10.74 39.55
N ASP A 9 7.51 -9.76 39.05
CA ASP A 9 8.58 -9.94 38.08
C ASP A 9 9.63 -8.84 38.28
N GLU A 10 10.88 -9.11 37.94
CA GLU A 10 11.98 -8.12 38.03
C GLU A 10 11.77 -6.94 37.08
N MET A 11 10.99 -7.15 36.01
CA MET A 11 10.62 -6.11 35.04
C MET A 11 9.56 -5.14 35.57
N ILE A 12 8.90 -5.48 36.71
CA ILE A 12 7.78 -4.73 37.23
C ILE A 12 8.20 -3.94 38.48
N GLU A 13 8.01 -2.63 38.43
CA GLU A 13 8.23 -1.74 39.58
C GLU A 13 6.99 -1.74 40.49
N LYS A 14 5.79 -1.74 39.94
CA LYS A 14 4.56 -1.54 40.67
C LYS A 14 3.34 -2.10 39.90
N VAL A 15 2.39 -2.62 40.67
CA VAL A 15 1.06 -3.02 40.16
C VAL A 15 0.00 -2.26 40.92
N GLU A 16 -0.92 -1.63 40.24
CA GLU A 16 -2.06 -0.89 40.81
C GLU A 16 -3.38 -1.38 40.25
N ILE A 17 -4.39 -1.45 41.12
CA ILE A 17 -5.75 -1.75 40.68
C ILE A 17 -6.49 -0.43 40.47
N ALA A 18 -7.04 -0.25 39.27
CA ALA A 18 -7.86 0.91 38.92
C ALA A 18 -9.30 0.49 38.63
N ASN A 19 -10.27 1.27 39.15
CA ASN A 19 -11.68 1.01 38.89
C ASN A 19 -12.05 1.27 37.41
N PRO A 20 -12.94 0.45 36.80
CA PRO A 20 -13.80 -0.56 37.43
C PRO A 20 -13.24 -2.01 37.41
N GLY A 21 -11.95 -2.23 37.29
CA GLY A 21 -11.35 -3.59 37.30
C GLY A 21 -10.09 -3.72 36.43
N PHE A 22 -9.42 -2.59 36.12
CA PHE A 22 -8.16 -2.57 35.44
C PHE A 22 -7.00 -2.87 36.39
N ILE A 23 -5.97 -3.53 35.88
CA ILE A 23 -4.69 -3.71 36.55
C ILE A 23 -3.66 -2.92 35.78
N ASN A 24 -3.13 -1.86 36.37
CA ASN A 24 -2.04 -1.06 35.80
C ASN A 24 -0.71 -1.66 36.25
N ILE A 25 0.12 -2.03 35.31
CA ILE A 25 1.45 -2.57 35.54
C ILE A 25 2.45 -1.49 35.14
N PHE A 26 3.33 -1.11 36.07
CA PHE A 26 4.39 -0.13 35.85
C PHE A 26 5.70 -0.88 35.70
N LEU A 27 6.38 -0.69 34.57
CA LEU A 27 7.64 -1.31 34.28
C LEU A 27 8.77 -0.67 35.09
N SER A 28 9.74 -1.44 35.49
CA SER A 28 10.90 -0.95 36.24
C SER A 28 11.75 -0.04 35.33
N LYS A 29 12.30 1.00 35.94
CA LYS A 29 13.19 1.94 35.23
C LYS A 29 14.38 1.23 34.60
N LYS A 30 14.95 0.26 35.29
CA LYS A 30 16.05 -0.55 34.75
C LYS A 30 15.65 -1.28 33.48
N PHE A 31 14.49 -1.94 33.46
CA PHE A 31 14.01 -2.67 32.32
C PHE A 31 13.77 -1.76 31.09
N LEU A 32 13.18 -0.57 31.32
CA LEU A 32 13.00 0.42 30.26
C LEU A 32 14.34 0.91 29.70
N LEU A 33 15.36 1.12 30.54
CA LEU A 33 16.68 1.57 30.12
C LEU A 33 17.46 0.47 29.40
N ASP A 34 17.35 -0.77 29.83
CA ASP A 34 18.01 -1.93 29.21
C ASP A 34 17.49 -2.14 27.76
N ASN A 35 16.26 -1.72 27.48
CA ASN A 35 15.70 -1.76 26.13
C ASN A 35 16.47 -0.89 25.12
N ILE A 36 17.17 0.16 25.58
CA ILE A 36 18.05 0.95 24.69
C ILE A 36 19.10 0.03 24.07
N ASN A 37 19.76 -0.80 24.87
CA ASN A 37 20.76 -1.73 24.39
C ASN A 37 20.20 -2.77 23.44
N LYS A 38 18.99 -3.28 23.70
CA LYS A 38 18.26 -4.17 22.79
C LYS A 38 18.03 -3.50 21.41
N ILE A 39 17.55 -2.26 21.41
CA ILE A 39 17.34 -1.51 20.17
C ILE A 39 18.66 -1.30 19.41
N LEU A 40 19.73 -0.94 20.10
CA LEU A 40 21.05 -0.74 19.46
C LEU A 40 21.59 -2.03 18.86
N GLU A 41 21.34 -3.18 19.49
CA GLU A 41 21.79 -4.50 19.05
C GLU A 41 20.99 -5.01 17.85
N GLU A 42 19.66 -4.98 17.92
CA GLU A 42 18.77 -5.45 16.87
C GLU A 42 18.74 -4.50 15.67
N GLY A 43 18.96 -3.21 15.89
CA GLY A 43 19.06 -2.20 14.83
C GLY A 43 17.85 -2.18 13.93
N LYS A 44 18.06 -2.43 12.63
CA LYS A 44 16.99 -2.45 11.61
C LYS A 44 15.95 -3.55 11.82
N ASP A 45 16.24 -4.54 12.63
CA ASP A 45 15.33 -5.66 12.90
C ASP A 45 14.58 -5.49 14.23
N TYR A 46 14.84 -4.43 15.00
CA TYR A 46 14.07 -4.15 16.21
C TYR A 46 12.58 -3.96 15.91
N GLY A 47 11.74 -4.69 16.63
CA GLY A 47 10.29 -4.78 16.41
C GLY A 47 9.87 -5.88 15.42
N ARG A 48 10.82 -6.54 14.73
CA ARG A 48 10.52 -7.70 13.90
C ARG A 48 10.07 -8.85 14.78
N ASN A 49 8.99 -9.51 14.35
CA ASN A 49 8.41 -10.61 15.11
C ASN A 49 7.87 -11.70 14.16
N ASN A 50 7.33 -12.76 14.71
CA ASN A 50 6.77 -13.88 13.94
C ASN A 50 5.28 -14.09 14.24
N SER A 51 4.54 -13.03 14.51
CA SER A 51 3.09 -13.13 14.78
C SER A 51 2.30 -13.65 13.58
N GLY A 52 2.81 -13.45 12.37
CA GLY A 52 2.22 -13.95 11.12
C GLY A 52 2.47 -15.44 10.88
N ASN A 53 3.33 -16.11 11.63
CA ASN A 53 3.58 -17.55 11.57
C ASN A 53 3.76 -18.12 10.16
N ASN A 54 4.38 -17.36 9.25
CA ASN A 54 4.58 -17.67 7.84
C ASN A 54 3.26 -17.95 7.06
N GLU A 55 2.13 -17.42 7.53
CA GLU A 55 0.87 -17.46 6.78
C GLU A 55 1.07 -16.81 5.41
N LYS A 56 0.63 -17.49 4.35
CA LYS A 56 0.81 -17.05 2.96
C LYS A 56 -0.29 -16.08 2.55
N ILE A 57 0.09 -14.83 2.36
CA ILE A 57 -0.83 -13.75 2.04
C ILE A 57 -0.58 -13.25 0.61
N ASN A 58 -1.62 -13.17 -0.20
CA ASN A 58 -1.58 -12.44 -1.46
C ASN A 58 -2.24 -11.08 -1.26
N ILE A 59 -1.54 -10.00 -1.60
CA ILE A 59 -2.09 -8.65 -1.55
C ILE A 59 -2.10 -8.08 -2.96
N GLU A 60 -3.30 -7.86 -3.50
CA GLU A 60 -3.51 -7.20 -4.78
C GLU A 60 -3.89 -5.74 -4.57
N TYR A 61 -3.20 -4.85 -5.28
CA TYR A 61 -3.49 -3.43 -5.22
C TYR A 61 -3.05 -2.71 -6.48
N VAL A 62 -3.58 -1.51 -6.70
CA VAL A 62 -3.46 -0.70 -7.91
C VAL A 62 -4.24 -1.30 -9.07
N SER A 63 -3.74 -2.36 -9.67
CA SER A 63 -4.35 -3.11 -10.80
C SER A 63 -5.06 -2.21 -11.82
N ALA A 64 -4.41 -1.07 -12.14
CA ALA A 64 -4.96 -0.07 -13.05
C ALA A 64 -4.95 -0.59 -14.50
N ASN A 65 -6.01 -0.31 -15.25
CA ASN A 65 -6.05 -0.65 -16.67
C ASN A 65 -4.91 0.02 -17.43
N PRO A 66 -4.15 -0.70 -18.26
CA PRO A 66 -3.03 -0.17 -19.03
C PRO A 66 -3.51 0.65 -20.24
N THR A 67 -4.40 1.60 -20.01
CA THR A 67 -4.99 2.50 -21.02
C THR A 67 -4.63 3.97 -20.80
N GLY A 68 -3.84 4.26 -19.77
CA GLY A 68 -3.41 5.61 -19.43
C GLY A 68 -2.48 5.66 -18.22
N THR A 69 -2.20 6.87 -17.75
CA THR A 69 -1.32 7.14 -16.60
C THR A 69 -2.05 6.93 -15.26
N LEU A 70 -1.28 6.61 -14.21
CA LEU A 70 -1.82 6.52 -12.86
C LEU A 70 -2.32 7.88 -12.36
N HIS A 71 -3.46 7.89 -11.69
CA HIS A 71 -4.02 9.07 -11.02
C HIS A 71 -3.92 8.94 -9.50
N ILE A 72 -4.26 10.01 -8.78
CA ILE A 72 -4.13 10.11 -7.32
C ILE A 72 -4.85 9.00 -6.54
N GLY A 73 -6.00 8.53 -7.03
CA GLY A 73 -6.72 7.41 -6.40
C GLY A 73 -5.89 6.13 -6.40
N HIS A 74 -5.20 5.82 -7.50
CA HIS A 74 -4.26 4.70 -7.56
C HIS A 74 -3.10 4.89 -6.57
N GLY A 75 -2.62 6.13 -6.37
CA GLY A 75 -1.53 6.44 -5.43
C GLY A 75 -1.88 6.09 -3.99
N ARG A 76 -3.10 6.37 -3.52
CA ARG A 76 -3.53 5.99 -2.16
C ARG A 76 -3.61 4.47 -1.99
N GLY A 77 -4.19 3.76 -2.96
CA GLY A 77 -4.25 2.29 -2.95
C GLY A 77 -2.87 1.67 -2.99
N ALA A 78 -1.96 2.24 -3.79
CA ALA A 78 -0.56 1.81 -3.88
C ALA A 78 0.17 1.93 -2.53
N VAL A 79 0.02 3.06 -1.83
CA VAL A 79 0.64 3.26 -0.50
C VAL A 79 0.06 2.31 0.53
N TYR A 80 -1.26 2.12 0.54
CA TYR A 80 -1.88 1.18 1.47
C TYR A 80 -1.37 -0.25 1.26
N GLY A 81 -1.43 -0.75 0.03
CA GLY A 81 -1.00 -2.12 -0.29
C GLY A 81 0.48 -2.36 -0.02
N ASP A 82 1.34 -1.42 -0.43
CA ASP A 82 2.78 -1.50 -0.20
C ASP A 82 3.14 -1.46 1.29
N ASN A 83 2.52 -0.55 2.06
CA ASN A 83 2.76 -0.43 3.50
C ASN A 83 2.23 -1.66 4.26
N LEU A 84 1.04 -2.16 3.90
CA LEU A 84 0.49 -3.38 4.48
C LEU A 84 1.40 -4.58 4.21
N SER A 85 1.88 -4.72 2.98
CA SER A 85 2.78 -5.80 2.58
C SER A 85 4.09 -5.77 3.37
N LYS A 86 4.71 -4.60 3.51
CA LYS A 86 5.93 -4.42 4.30
C LYS A 86 5.70 -4.69 5.78
N LEU A 87 4.59 -4.19 6.33
CA LEU A 87 4.20 -4.40 7.72
C LEU A 87 4.00 -5.88 8.02
N MET A 88 3.20 -6.58 7.22
CA MET A 88 2.94 -8.00 7.40
C MET A 88 4.21 -8.84 7.24
N SER A 89 5.05 -8.55 6.24
CA SER A 89 6.37 -9.21 6.09
C SER A 89 7.28 -8.96 7.28
N PHE A 90 7.24 -7.77 7.89
CA PHE A 90 8.00 -7.45 9.09
C PHE A 90 7.50 -8.23 10.31
N CYS A 91 6.22 -8.58 10.34
CA CYS A 91 5.57 -9.39 11.36
C CYS A 91 5.58 -10.90 11.07
N GLY A 92 6.35 -11.37 10.07
CA GLY A 92 6.57 -12.79 9.81
C GLY A 92 5.50 -13.49 8.97
N TYR A 93 4.69 -12.74 8.20
CA TYR A 93 3.85 -13.31 7.15
C TYR A 93 4.67 -13.54 5.87
N ASP A 94 4.29 -14.56 5.08
CA ASP A 94 4.82 -14.81 3.74
C ASP A 94 3.95 -14.07 2.71
N VAL A 95 4.35 -12.85 2.36
CA VAL A 95 3.56 -11.92 1.56
C VAL A 95 3.99 -11.91 0.11
N THR A 96 3.03 -12.10 -0.79
CA THR A 96 3.17 -11.88 -2.24
C THR A 96 2.36 -10.66 -2.67
N ARG A 97 3.03 -9.69 -3.31
CA ARG A 97 2.42 -8.47 -3.87
C ARG A 97 2.06 -8.71 -5.31
N GLU A 98 0.80 -8.53 -5.67
CA GLU A 98 0.30 -8.85 -7.00
C GLU A 98 -0.36 -7.66 -7.67
N TYR A 99 -0.08 -7.51 -8.97
CA TYR A 99 -0.73 -6.57 -9.87
C TYR A 99 -1.45 -7.34 -10.96
N TYR A 100 -2.75 -7.14 -11.09
CA TYR A 100 -3.55 -7.70 -12.16
C TYR A 100 -3.54 -6.80 -13.39
N ILE A 101 -3.18 -7.35 -14.55
CA ILE A 101 -3.16 -6.65 -15.82
C ILE A 101 -4.42 -7.02 -16.60
N ASN A 102 -5.33 -6.08 -16.77
CA ASN A 102 -6.50 -6.24 -17.62
C ASN A 102 -6.08 -6.02 -19.08
N ASP A 103 -5.52 -7.05 -19.70
CA ASP A 103 -4.99 -7.05 -21.08
C ASP A 103 -5.85 -7.86 -22.05
N ALA A 104 -7.03 -8.29 -21.64
CA ALA A 104 -8.01 -9.01 -22.44
C ALA A 104 -9.25 -8.14 -22.81
N GLY A 105 -10.06 -8.66 -23.73
CA GLY A 105 -11.37 -8.11 -24.06
C GLY A 105 -11.35 -6.87 -24.95
N ASN A 106 -12.54 -6.26 -25.10
CA ASN A 106 -12.79 -5.20 -26.08
C ASN A 106 -12.01 -3.90 -25.82
N GLN A 107 -11.66 -3.59 -24.57
CA GLN A 107 -10.87 -2.40 -24.25
C GLN A 107 -9.48 -2.47 -24.88
N MET A 108 -8.83 -3.63 -24.80
CA MET A 108 -7.52 -3.82 -25.39
C MET A 108 -7.57 -3.88 -26.92
N TYR A 109 -8.63 -4.44 -27.49
CA TYR A 109 -8.84 -4.36 -28.92
C TYR A 109 -8.98 -2.90 -29.40
N ASN A 110 -9.80 -2.10 -28.73
CA ASN A 110 -9.99 -0.67 -29.04
C ASN A 110 -8.69 0.13 -28.85
N LEU A 111 -7.86 -0.21 -27.87
CA LEU A 111 -6.54 0.38 -27.72
C LEU A 111 -5.67 0.10 -28.95
N GLY A 112 -5.58 -1.15 -29.39
CA GLY A 112 -4.84 -1.54 -30.59
C GLY A 112 -5.32 -0.83 -31.85
N VAL A 113 -6.65 -0.73 -32.04
CA VAL A 113 -7.25 0.03 -33.16
C VAL A 113 -6.84 1.50 -33.08
N SER A 114 -6.95 2.13 -31.91
CA SER A 114 -6.63 3.55 -31.73
C SER A 114 -5.16 3.84 -32.04
N ILE A 115 -4.24 2.98 -31.60
CA ILE A 115 -2.81 3.11 -31.89
C ILE A 115 -2.55 2.93 -33.39
N LYS A 116 -3.17 1.94 -34.04
CA LYS A 116 -3.02 1.70 -35.47
C LYS A 116 -3.49 2.91 -36.28
N GLU A 117 -4.64 3.48 -35.94
CA GLU A 117 -5.18 4.65 -36.67
C GLU A 117 -4.27 5.89 -36.46
N ARG A 118 -3.73 6.12 -35.25
CA ARG A 118 -2.73 7.19 -35.01
C ARG A 118 -1.40 6.93 -35.72
N TYR A 119 -1.01 5.68 -35.88
CA TYR A 119 0.18 5.32 -36.66
C TYR A 119 -0.02 5.61 -38.16
N LYS A 120 -1.21 5.32 -38.72
CA LYS A 120 -1.58 5.71 -40.09
C LYS A 120 -1.52 7.23 -40.28
N GLU A 121 -2.11 8.00 -39.32
CA GLU A 121 -2.03 9.47 -39.30
C GLU A 121 -0.59 9.95 -39.39
N ARG A 122 0.31 9.36 -38.61
CA ARG A 122 1.73 9.72 -38.59
C ARG A 122 2.44 9.37 -39.92
N CYS A 123 1.96 8.34 -40.63
CA CYS A 123 2.44 7.95 -41.96
C CYS A 123 1.81 8.78 -43.10
N GLY A 124 0.94 9.74 -42.79
CA GLY A 124 0.29 10.59 -43.79
C GLY A 124 -0.86 9.91 -44.57
N LEU A 125 -1.44 8.85 -44.01
CA LEU A 125 -2.56 8.12 -44.60
C LEU A 125 -3.89 8.59 -44.01
N GLU A 126 -5.02 8.25 -44.66
CA GLU A 126 -6.36 8.42 -44.09
C GLU A 126 -6.49 7.56 -42.83
N TRP A 127 -7.07 8.13 -41.79
CA TRP A 127 -7.29 7.52 -40.50
C TRP A 127 -8.63 7.92 -39.89
N GLU A 128 -9.20 7.03 -39.09
CA GLU A 128 -10.45 7.28 -38.37
C GLU A 128 -10.44 6.54 -37.04
N LEU A 129 -10.64 7.27 -35.94
CA LEU A 129 -10.77 6.66 -34.63
C LEU A 129 -12.20 6.11 -34.45
N PRO A 130 -12.36 4.88 -33.93
CA PRO A 130 -13.68 4.36 -33.60
C PRO A 130 -14.32 5.20 -32.49
N GLU A 131 -15.66 5.19 -32.43
CA GLU A 131 -16.44 5.93 -31.42
C GLU A 131 -15.97 5.64 -29.99
N ASN A 132 -15.60 4.38 -29.71
CA ASN A 132 -15.06 3.92 -28.43
C ASN A 132 -13.52 3.91 -28.38
N GLY A 133 -12.87 4.67 -29.27
CA GLY A 133 -11.41 4.76 -29.35
C GLY A 133 -10.80 5.66 -28.27
N TYR A 134 -9.52 5.48 -28.06
CA TYR A 134 -8.75 6.28 -27.12
C TYR A 134 -8.17 7.53 -27.80
N HIS A 135 -8.53 8.70 -27.28
CA HIS A 135 -8.16 10.01 -27.83
C HIS A 135 -7.03 10.71 -27.08
N GLY A 136 -6.46 10.06 -26.07
CA GLY A 136 -5.44 10.65 -25.20
C GLY A 136 -4.15 10.99 -25.93
N LYS A 137 -3.41 11.97 -25.40
CA LYS A 137 -2.08 12.34 -25.92
C LYS A 137 -1.10 11.18 -25.83
N GLU A 138 -1.27 10.34 -24.84
CA GLU A 138 -0.50 9.10 -24.62
C GLU A 138 -0.56 8.16 -25.83
N ILE A 139 -1.73 8.05 -26.48
CA ILE A 139 -1.89 7.19 -27.67
C ILE A 139 -1.19 7.80 -28.89
N ILE A 140 -1.21 9.13 -29.02
CA ILE A 140 -0.48 9.84 -30.09
C ILE A 140 1.03 9.62 -29.89
N GLN A 141 1.55 9.85 -28.69
CA GLN A 141 2.97 9.66 -28.37
C GLN A 141 3.42 8.21 -28.58
N LEU A 142 2.56 7.24 -28.29
CA LEU A 142 2.80 5.84 -28.48
C LEU A 142 2.91 5.51 -29.99
N ALA A 143 1.99 6.00 -30.80
CA ALA A 143 2.02 5.85 -32.24
C ALA A 143 3.27 6.55 -32.86
N GLU A 144 3.66 7.73 -32.37
CA GLU A 144 4.88 8.42 -32.75
C GLU A 144 6.14 7.59 -32.41
N SER A 145 6.21 7.02 -31.20
CA SER A 145 7.33 6.16 -30.78
C SER A 145 7.47 4.91 -31.66
N LEU A 146 6.33 4.30 -32.03
CA LEU A 146 6.33 3.17 -32.97
C LEU A 146 6.81 3.61 -34.36
N TYR A 147 6.37 4.78 -34.85
CA TYR A 147 6.83 5.31 -36.12
C TYR A 147 8.30 5.65 -36.11
N ASP A 148 8.82 6.25 -35.04
CA ASP A 148 10.25 6.56 -34.91
C ASP A 148 11.13 5.30 -34.91
N THR A 149 10.57 4.18 -34.43
CA THR A 149 11.26 2.88 -34.38
C THR A 149 11.19 2.13 -35.71
N TYR A 150 10.02 2.14 -36.37
CA TYR A 150 9.73 1.24 -37.48
C TYR A 150 9.46 1.95 -38.83
N GLY A 151 9.36 3.31 -38.85
CA GLY A 151 8.94 4.07 -40.02
C GLY A 151 7.53 3.70 -40.47
N ASP A 152 7.35 3.38 -41.73
CA ASP A 152 6.09 2.91 -42.31
C ASP A 152 5.97 1.37 -42.41
N SER A 153 7.01 0.64 -42.01
CA SER A 153 7.11 -0.82 -42.20
C SER A 153 6.03 -1.63 -41.49
N LYS A 154 5.34 -1.06 -40.50
CA LYS A 154 4.30 -1.75 -39.71
C LYS A 154 2.86 -1.43 -40.14
N LEU A 155 2.67 -0.71 -41.24
CA LEU A 155 1.33 -0.41 -41.79
C LEU A 155 0.51 -1.67 -42.15
N GLY A 156 1.18 -2.74 -42.56
CA GLY A 156 0.55 -4.02 -42.89
C GLY A 156 0.23 -4.92 -41.70
N GLU A 157 0.67 -4.56 -40.49
CA GLU A 157 0.43 -5.38 -39.29
C GLU A 157 -1.04 -5.30 -38.83
N ASP A 158 -1.53 -6.38 -38.22
CA ASP A 158 -2.86 -6.48 -37.67
C ASP A 158 -2.98 -5.82 -36.28
N ILE A 159 -4.21 -5.70 -35.77
CA ILE A 159 -4.52 -5.08 -34.49
C ILE A 159 -3.73 -5.69 -33.31
N PRO A 160 -3.53 -7.03 -33.23
CA PRO A 160 -2.74 -7.64 -32.17
C PRO A 160 -1.33 -7.04 -32.01
N PHE A 161 -0.63 -6.75 -33.10
CA PHE A 161 0.69 -6.11 -33.02
C PHE A 161 0.64 -4.75 -32.30
N PHE A 162 -0.31 -3.89 -32.68
CA PHE A 162 -0.47 -2.56 -32.08
C PHE A 162 -0.96 -2.65 -30.63
N LYS A 163 -1.82 -3.63 -30.34
CA LYS A 163 -2.29 -3.91 -28.97
C LYS A 163 -1.10 -4.30 -28.07
N GLU A 164 -0.29 -5.28 -28.48
CA GLU A 164 0.86 -5.77 -27.69
C GLU A 164 1.90 -4.67 -27.48
N ALA A 165 2.31 -4.00 -28.57
CA ALA A 165 3.26 -2.90 -28.50
C ALA A 165 2.79 -1.76 -27.59
N GLY A 166 1.49 -1.44 -27.66
CA GLY A 166 0.87 -0.43 -26.80
C GLY A 166 0.84 -0.85 -25.34
N LEU A 167 0.43 -2.08 -25.08
CA LEU A 167 0.38 -2.65 -23.74
C LEU A 167 1.79 -2.62 -23.08
N ASP A 168 2.81 -3.06 -23.78
CA ASP A 168 4.19 -3.10 -23.26
C ASP A 168 4.68 -1.71 -22.85
N ILE A 169 4.46 -0.70 -23.71
CA ILE A 169 4.90 0.67 -23.45
C ILE A 169 4.13 1.29 -22.28
N LEU A 170 2.81 1.11 -22.25
CA LEU A 170 1.97 1.67 -21.18
C LEU A 170 2.24 0.99 -19.85
N LEU A 171 2.39 -0.33 -19.82
CA LEU A 171 2.71 -1.07 -18.60
C LEU A 171 4.10 -0.70 -18.06
N GLU A 172 5.09 -0.54 -18.96
CA GLU A 172 6.42 -0.07 -18.56
C GLU A 172 6.37 1.36 -17.98
N GLY A 173 5.51 2.23 -18.52
CA GLY A 173 5.24 3.55 -17.96
C GLY A 173 4.66 3.47 -16.54
N ILE A 174 3.66 2.61 -16.33
CA ILE A 174 3.04 2.37 -15.01
C ILE A 174 4.08 1.84 -14.02
N LYS A 175 4.93 0.88 -14.43
CA LYS A 175 6.00 0.34 -13.58
C LYS A 175 7.00 1.41 -13.16
N LYS A 176 7.38 2.31 -14.07
CA LYS A 176 8.28 3.44 -13.76
C LYS A 176 7.65 4.44 -12.78
N ASP A 177 6.37 4.75 -12.93
CA ASP A 177 5.65 5.63 -12.01
C ASP A 177 5.58 5.00 -10.60
N LEU A 178 5.32 3.70 -10.52
CA LEU A 178 5.27 2.96 -9.26
C LEU A 178 6.66 2.86 -8.61
N ASP A 179 7.72 2.59 -9.38
CA ASP A 179 9.09 2.56 -8.87
C ASP A 179 9.53 3.93 -8.32
N LYS A 180 9.25 5.03 -9.05
CA LYS A 180 9.44 6.41 -8.55
C LYS A 180 8.70 6.63 -7.24
N PHE A 181 7.51 6.04 -7.08
CA PHE A 181 6.71 6.08 -5.86
C PHE A 181 7.15 5.07 -4.80
N ARG A 182 8.19 4.26 -5.08
CA ARG A 182 8.74 3.20 -4.21
C ARG A 182 7.73 2.09 -3.90
N VAL A 183 6.93 1.72 -4.90
CA VAL A 183 5.94 0.65 -4.84
C VAL A 183 6.34 -0.44 -5.82
N ASN A 184 6.52 -1.66 -5.32
CA ASN A 184 6.99 -2.80 -6.10
C ASN A 184 6.05 -3.98 -5.98
N PHE A 185 6.04 -4.82 -7.02
CA PHE A 185 5.23 -6.03 -7.09
C PHE A 185 6.11 -7.25 -7.34
N ASP A 186 5.70 -8.39 -6.79
CA ASP A 186 6.38 -9.67 -6.98
C ASP A 186 5.82 -10.41 -8.20
N VAL A 187 4.51 -10.21 -8.49
CA VAL A 187 3.79 -10.88 -9.57
C VAL A 187 2.97 -9.87 -10.36
N PHE A 188 3.04 -9.99 -11.68
CA PHE A 188 2.14 -9.33 -12.63
C PHE A 188 1.33 -10.41 -13.35
N THR A 189 0.04 -10.50 -13.05
CA THR A 189 -0.84 -11.52 -13.64
C THR A 189 -1.61 -10.93 -14.81
N SER A 190 -1.41 -11.47 -16.00
CA SER A 190 -2.14 -11.13 -17.23
C SER A 190 -3.51 -11.83 -17.23
N GLU A 191 -4.58 -11.07 -17.48
CA GLU A 191 -5.92 -11.64 -17.72
C GLU A 191 -5.92 -12.57 -18.94
N GLN A 192 -5.26 -12.17 -20.03
CA GLN A 192 -5.15 -12.97 -21.24
C GLN A 192 -4.54 -14.34 -20.95
N SER A 193 -3.54 -14.40 -20.04
CA SER A 193 -2.90 -15.66 -19.66
C SER A 193 -3.86 -16.67 -19.02
N LEU A 194 -4.94 -16.22 -18.39
CA LEU A 194 -5.98 -17.11 -17.80
C LEU A 194 -6.80 -17.78 -18.91
N TYR A 195 -7.05 -17.07 -20.01
CA TYR A 195 -7.70 -17.63 -21.19
C TYR A 195 -6.78 -18.62 -21.90
N ASP A 196 -5.53 -18.25 -22.15
CA ASP A 196 -4.55 -19.05 -22.88
C ASP A 196 -4.26 -20.39 -22.16
N ARG A 197 -4.27 -20.39 -20.83
CA ARG A 197 -4.13 -21.58 -19.99
C ARG A 197 -5.43 -22.39 -19.84
N GLY A 198 -6.53 -21.95 -20.47
CA GLY A 198 -7.86 -22.59 -20.35
C GLY A 198 -8.48 -22.45 -18.96
N PHE A 199 -7.99 -21.57 -18.11
CA PHE A 199 -8.42 -21.48 -16.72
C PHE A 199 -9.83 -20.89 -16.61
N VAL A 200 -10.19 -19.93 -17.46
CA VAL A 200 -11.53 -19.36 -17.54
C VAL A 200 -12.55 -20.40 -17.97
N GLU A 201 -12.25 -21.21 -18.99
CA GLU A 201 -13.12 -22.28 -19.47
C GLU A 201 -13.30 -23.39 -18.41
N ASN A 202 -12.22 -23.79 -17.77
CA ASN A 202 -12.28 -24.77 -16.67
C ASN A 202 -13.15 -24.27 -15.51
N THR A 203 -13.06 -22.99 -15.16
CA THR A 203 -13.90 -22.38 -14.12
C THR A 203 -15.37 -22.37 -14.53
N LEU A 204 -15.66 -22.04 -15.79
CA LEU A 204 -17.03 -22.10 -16.34
C LEU A 204 -17.61 -23.52 -16.26
N ASN A 205 -16.82 -24.53 -16.63
CA ASN A 205 -17.26 -25.93 -16.57
C ASN A 205 -17.55 -26.37 -15.14
N LYS A 206 -16.70 -26.02 -14.17
CA LYS A 206 -16.97 -26.28 -12.74
C LYS A 206 -18.26 -25.63 -12.26
N LEU A 207 -18.52 -24.38 -12.68
CA LEU A 207 -19.77 -23.68 -12.34
C LEU A 207 -21.00 -24.36 -12.94
N LYS A 208 -20.93 -24.83 -14.19
CA LYS A 208 -22.01 -25.62 -14.82
C LYS A 208 -22.24 -26.94 -14.09
N ASP A 209 -21.18 -27.67 -13.76
CA ASP A 209 -21.22 -28.94 -13.07
C ASP A 209 -21.75 -28.82 -11.63
N SER A 210 -21.62 -27.66 -11.01
CA SER A 210 -22.19 -27.38 -9.67
C SER A 210 -23.72 -27.43 -9.63
N GLY A 211 -24.39 -27.38 -10.79
CA GLY A 211 -25.85 -27.28 -10.90
C GLY A 211 -26.43 -25.93 -10.50
N LYS A 212 -25.58 -24.92 -10.29
CA LYS A 212 -25.97 -23.56 -9.88
C LYS A 212 -26.19 -22.61 -11.06
N CYS A 213 -25.97 -23.06 -12.29
CA CYS A 213 -26.20 -22.29 -13.50
C CYS A 213 -27.56 -22.61 -14.10
N TYR A 214 -28.18 -21.62 -14.76
CA TYR A 214 -29.39 -21.77 -15.55
C TYR A 214 -29.39 -20.84 -16.75
N ILE A 215 -30.22 -21.11 -17.75
CA ILE A 215 -30.39 -20.28 -18.95
C ILE A 215 -31.66 -19.46 -18.81
N SER A 216 -31.57 -18.15 -19.05
CA SER A 216 -32.68 -17.21 -19.19
C SER A 216 -32.33 -16.16 -20.23
N ASP A 217 -33.27 -15.85 -21.13
CA ASP A 217 -33.08 -14.86 -22.21
C ASP A 217 -31.81 -15.08 -23.04
N ASP A 218 -31.57 -16.33 -23.42
CA ASP A 218 -30.39 -16.81 -24.17
C ASP A 218 -29.03 -16.52 -23.47
N ALA A 219 -29.05 -16.14 -22.20
CA ALA A 219 -27.86 -15.92 -21.39
C ALA A 219 -27.67 -17.01 -20.33
N LEU A 220 -26.42 -17.31 -19.96
CA LEU A 220 -26.09 -18.22 -18.86
C LEU A 220 -25.96 -17.43 -17.58
N TRP A 221 -26.78 -17.79 -16.59
CA TRP A 221 -26.83 -17.15 -15.28
C TRP A 221 -26.27 -18.05 -14.19
N LEU A 222 -25.71 -17.46 -13.14
CA LEU A 222 -25.27 -18.09 -11.90
C LEU A 222 -26.19 -17.66 -10.75
N ARG A 223 -26.70 -18.61 -9.97
CA ARG A 223 -27.62 -18.37 -8.82
C ARG A 223 -26.89 -17.84 -7.60
N THR A 224 -26.26 -16.67 -7.70
CA THR A 224 -25.51 -16.07 -6.59
C THR A 224 -26.38 -15.69 -5.41
N THR A 225 -27.72 -15.59 -5.60
CA THR A 225 -28.71 -15.38 -4.53
C THR A 225 -28.89 -16.59 -3.60
N ASP A 226 -28.42 -17.78 -3.99
CA ASP A 226 -28.41 -18.95 -3.09
C ASP A 226 -27.46 -18.74 -1.89
N LEU A 227 -26.56 -17.72 -1.93
CA LEU A 227 -25.58 -17.42 -0.89
C LEU A 227 -25.69 -15.94 -0.44
N TYR A 228 -24.73 -15.11 -0.79
CA TYR A 228 -24.57 -13.76 -0.20
C TYR A 228 -25.02 -12.62 -1.11
N ASP A 229 -25.26 -12.87 -2.40
CA ASP A 229 -25.56 -11.82 -3.38
C ASP A 229 -27.05 -11.45 -3.38
N GLU A 230 -27.36 -10.23 -3.76
CA GLU A 230 -28.74 -9.70 -3.81
C GLU A 230 -29.50 -10.13 -5.07
N LYS A 231 -28.80 -10.53 -6.14
CA LYS A 231 -29.38 -10.96 -7.40
C LYS A 231 -28.46 -11.93 -8.13
N ASP A 232 -29.03 -12.80 -8.96
CA ASP A 232 -28.29 -13.71 -9.83
C ASP A 232 -27.47 -12.94 -10.87
N ARG A 233 -26.40 -13.56 -11.35
CA ARG A 233 -25.43 -12.92 -12.23
C ARG A 233 -25.24 -13.64 -13.55
N VAL A 234 -25.16 -12.87 -14.62
CA VAL A 234 -24.83 -13.39 -15.95
C VAL A 234 -23.36 -13.75 -16.02
N LEU A 235 -23.05 -14.96 -16.46
CA LEU A 235 -21.70 -15.43 -16.79
C LEU A 235 -21.41 -15.26 -18.28
N ILE A 236 -22.41 -15.67 -19.14
CA ILE A 236 -22.34 -15.57 -20.60
C ILE A 236 -23.56 -14.79 -21.06
N LYS A 237 -23.34 -13.74 -21.81
CA LYS A 237 -24.39 -12.92 -22.41
C LYS A 237 -25.08 -13.66 -23.55
N SER A 238 -26.23 -13.16 -23.99
CA SER A 238 -26.97 -13.69 -25.14
C SER A 238 -26.19 -13.68 -26.46
N ASP A 239 -25.20 -12.77 -26.59
CA ASP A 239 -24.28 -12.72 -27.74
C ASP A 239 -23.12 -13.73 -27.67
N GLY A 240 -23.08 -14.57 -26.63
CA GLY A 240 -22.04 -15.57 -26.40
C GLY A 240 -20.78 -15.04 -25.69
N ASN A 241 -20.68 -13.75 -25.43
CA ASN A 241 -19.53 -13.15 -24.78
C ASN A 241 -19.58 -13.36 -23.25
N TYR A 242 -18.42 -13.57 -22.65
CA TYR A 242 -18.28 -13.62 -21.19
C TYR A 242 -18.52 -12.25 -20.55
N THR A 243 -19.08 -12.25 -19.34
CA THR A 243 -19.08 -11.05 -18.49
C THR A 243 -17.76 -10.97 -17.72
N TYR A 244 -17.44 -9.81 -17.17
CA TYR A 244 -16.24 -9.62 -16.34
C TYR A 244 -16.20 -10.53 -15.09
N LEU A 245 -17.36 -11.00 -14.63
CA LEU A 245 -17.41 -11.86 -13.43
C LEU A 245 -16.70 -13.20 -13.65
N LEU A 246 -16.81 -13.81 -14.83
CA LEU A 246 -16.24 -15.13 -15.08
C LEU A 246 -14.70 -15.15 -15.03
N PRO A 247 -13.96 -14.24 -15.73
CA PRO A 247 -12.51 -14.15 -15.56
C PRO A 247 -12.09 -13.79 -14.14
N ASP A 248 -12.86 -12.98 -13.41
CA ASP A 248 -12.55 -12.65 -12.02
C ASP A 248 -12.68 -13.87 -11.10
N ILE A 249 -13.69 -14.71 -11.28
CA ILE A 249 -13.81 -15.98 -10.54
C ILE A 249 -12.61 -16.86 -10.86
N ALA A 250 -12.24 -16.96 -12.14
CA ALA A 250 -11.08 -17.76 -12.57
C ALA A 250 -9.79 -17.25 -11.94
N TYR A 251 -9.58 -15.94 -11.93
CA TYR A 251 -8.40 -15.31 -11.35
C TYR A 251 -8.26 -15.56 -9.85
N HIS A 252 -9.32 -15.35 -9.08
CA HIS A 252 -9.30 -15.64 -7.64
C HIS A 252 -9.15 -17.13 -7.34
N SER A 253 -9.74 -17.99 -8.20
CA SER A 253 -9.51 -19.42 -8.14
C SER A 253 -8.04 -19.80 -8.39
N ASP A 254 -7.37 -19.11 -9.34
CA ASP A 254 -5.93 -19.29 -9.59
C ASP A 254 -5.10 -18.88 -8.37
N LYS A 255 -5.39 -17.73 -7.73
CA LYS A 255 -4.73 -17.32 -6.48
C LYS A 255 -4.87 -18.39 -5.40
N LEU A 256 -6.08 -18.89 -5.15
CA LEU A 256 -6.33 -19.92 -4.14
C LEU A 256 -5.63 -21.26 -4.46
N ASN A 257 -5.53 -21.63 -5.75
CA ASN A 257 -4.79 -22.82 -6.19
C ASN A 257 -3.27 -22.68 -6.03
N ARG A 258 -2.74 -21.46 -6.02
CA ARG A 258 -1.32 -21.20 -5.72
C ARG A 258 -0.99 -21.39 -4.22
N GLY A 259 -2.01 -21.66 -3.39
CA GLY A 259 -1.86 -22.09 -2.00
C GLY A 259 -1.74 -20.93 -1.02
N PHE A 260 -2.31 -19.76 -1.32
CA PHE A 260 -2.42 -18.68 -0.35
C PHE A 260 -3.48 -19.02 0.72
N ASP A 261 -3.15 -18.67 1.95
CA ASP A 261 -4.04 -18.83 3.10
C ASP A 261 -5.06 -17.70 3.17
N LYS A 262 -4.66 -16.49 2.73
CA LYS A 262 -5.52 -15.32 2.65
C LYS A 262 -5.23 -14.49 1.40
N LEU A 263 -6.27 -13.94 0.80
CA LEU A 263 -6.24 -12.96 -0.29
C LEU A 263 -6.76 -11.63 0.23
N ILE A 264 -6.04 -10.54 -0.05
CA ILE A 264 -6.44 -9.17 0.29
C ILE A 264 -6.43 -8.35 -0.99
N ASP A 265 -7.61 -7.93 -1.44
CA ASP A 265 -7.76 -7.11 -2.64
C ASP A 265 -8.13 -5.68 -2.27
N VAL A 266 -7.38 -4.70 -2.77
CA VAL A 266 -7.61 -3.27 -2.53
C VAL A 266 -8.31 -2.66 -3.74
N LEU A 267 -9.61 -2.40 -3.61
CA LEU A 267 -10.47 -1.93 -4.70
C LEU A 267 -11.00 -0.52 -4.44
N GLY A 268 -11.35 0.20 -5.51
CA GLY A 268 -12.03 1.49 -5.42
C GLY A 268 -13.44 1.41 -4.85
N SER A 269 -13.99 2.54 -4.43
CA SER A 269 -15.32 2.63 -3.79
C SER A 269 -16.48 2.24 -4.70
N ASP A 270 -16.30 2.24 -6.01
CA ASP A 270 -17.26 1.78 -7.01
C ASP A 270 -17.48 0.25 -6.99
N HIS A 271 -16.59 -0.50 -6.35
CA HIS A 271 -16.66 -1.96 -6.24
C HIS A 271 -17.39 -2.49 -4.99
N HIS A 272 -18.01 -1.62 -4.17
CA HIS A 272 -18.66 -2.05 -2.91
C HIS A 272 -19.71 -3.18 -3.11
N GLY A 273 -20.51 -3.09 -4.18
CA GLY A 273 -21.51 -4.13 -4.53
C GLY A 273 -20.92 -5.40 -5.13
N TYR A 274 -19.58 -5.46 -5.30
CA TYR A 274 -18.91 -6.59 -5.93
C TYR A 274 -18.53 -7.71 -4.95
N ILE A 275 -18.38 -7.38 -3.68
CA ILE A 275 -17.88 -8.28 -2.63
C ILE A 275 -18.71 -9.56 -2.52
N ASN A 276 -20.02 -9.40 -2.29
CA ASN A 276 -20.91 -10.54 -2.09
C ASN A 276 -21.04 -11.40 -3.34
N ARG A 277 -21.04 -10.77 -4.52
CA ARG A 277 -21.05 -11.43 -5.82
C ARG A 277 -19.85 -12.36 -5.98
N LEU A 278 -18.63 -11.85 -5.75
CA LEU A 278 -17.41 -12.62 -5.91
C LEU A 278 -17.30 -13.75 -4.89
N ARG A 279 -17.60 -13.46 -3.61
CA ARG A 279 -17.62 -14.46 -2.55
C ARG A 279 -18.59 -15.60 -2.85
N SER A 280 -19.83 -15.29 -3.23
CA SER A 280 -20.83 -16.31 -3.62
C SER A 280 -20.32 -17.16 -4.77
N SER A 281 -19.72 -16.55 -5.78
CA SER A 281 -19.21 -17.24 -6.94
C SER A 281 -18.04 -18.18 -6.62
N LEU A 282 -17.13 -17.78 -5.73
CA LEU A 282 -16.01 -18.61 -5.29
C LEU A 282 -16.48 -19.85 -4.53
N GLU A 283 -17.46 -19.71 -3.64
CA GLU A 283 -18.03 -20.88 -2.94
C GLU A 283 -18.72 -21.84 -3.91
N MET A 284 -19.38 -21.33 -4.94
CA MET A 284 -20.02 -22.17 -5.97
C MET A 284 -19.02 -22.96 -6.83
N VAL A 285 -17.79 -22.49 -6.94
CA VAL A 285 -16.67 -23.21 -7.58
C VAL A 285 -16.00 -24.18 -6.60
N GLY A 286 -16.33 -24.11 -5.30
CA GLY A 286 -15.84 -25.01 -4.26
C GLY A 286 -14.66 -24.47 -3.45
N TYR A 287 -14.44 -23.15 -3.44
CA TYR A 287 -13.42 -22.51 -2.61
C TYR A 287 -14.04 -21.89 -1.35
N ASP A 288 -13.25 -21.80 -0.30
CA ASP A 288 -13.60 -21.10 0.93
C ASP A 288 -13.49 -19.60 0.72
N SER A 289 -14.63 -18.92 0.60
CA SER A 289 -14.70 -17.48 0.36
C SER A 289 -14.26 -16.63 1.58
N SER A 290 -14.14 -17.23 2.77
CA SER A 290 -13.63 -16.54 3.96
C SER A 290 -12.16 -16.15 3.84
N LYS A 291 -11.43 -16.82 2.93
CA LYS A 291 -10.04 -16.48 2.60
C LYS A 291 -9.90 -15.18 1.81
N LEU A 292 -10.98 -14.68 1.20
CA LEU A 292 -10.97 -13.43 0.45
C LEU A 292 -11.43 -12.26 1.30
N GLU A 293 -10.55 -11.29 1.49
CA GLU A 293 -10.84 -10.00 2.09
C GLU A 293 -10.71 -8.88 1.07
N ILE A 294 -11.76 -8.06 0.94
CA ILE A 294 -11.78 -6.93 0.02
C ILE A 294 -11.77 -5.64 0.83
N LYS A 295 -10.76 -4.83 0.61
CA LYS A 295 -10.59 -3.50 1.21
C LYS A 295 -11.08 -2.44 0.23
N ILE A 296 -12.04 -1.64 0.67
CA ILE A 296 -12.61 -0.57 -0.15
C ILE A 296 -11.92 0.75 0.14
N LEU A 297 -11.29 1.29 -0.88
CA LEU A 297 -10.60 2.58 -0.87
C LEU A 297 -11.60 3.73 -1.01
N GLN A 298 -11.69 4.61 -0.01
CA GLN A 298 -12.47 5.84 -0.11
C GLN A 298 -11.77 6.91 -0.93
N MET A 299 -12.55 7.82 -1.50
CA MET A 299 -12.08 8.87 -2.41
C MET A 299 -11.08 9.81 -1.75
N VAL A 300 -10.14 10.34 -2.56
CA VAL A 300 -9.21 11.40 -2.20
C VAL A 300 -9.62 12.68 -2.91
N ARG A 301 -9.76 13.78 -2.18
CA ARG A 301 -9.90 15.12 -2.72
C ARG A 301 -8.57 15.86 -2.55
N LEU A 302 -8.09 16.51 -3.59
CA LEU A 302 -6.94 17.40 -3.51
C LEU A 302 -7.42 18.80 -3.17
N LEU A 303 -6.79 19.43 -2.18
CA LEU A 303 -7.03 20.82 -1.81
C LEU A 303 -5.82 21.68 -2.12
N ARG A 304 -6.06 22.89 -2.65
CA ARG A 304 -5.06 23.94 -2.82
C ARG A 304 -5.70 25.28 -2.46
N ASN A 305 -5.09 26.03 -1.53
CA ASN A 305 -5.67 27.24 -0.93
C ASN A 305 -7.06 27.02 -0.31
N GLY A 306 -7.30 25.81 0.24
CA GLY A 306 -8.59 25.43 0.80
C GLY A 306 -9.69 25.05 -0.20
N GLU A 307 -9.41 25.11 -1.50
CA GLU A 307 -10.36 24.76 -2.56
C GLU A 307 -10.00 23.42 -3.22
N GLU A 308 -11.02 22.69 -3.65
CA GLU A 308 -10.84 21.40 -4.33
C GLU A 308 -10.26 21.58 -5.74
N VAL A 309 -9.17 20.87 -6.02
CA VAL A 309 -8.52 20.83 -7.33
C VAL A 309 -8.85 19.52 -8.02
N LYS A 310 -9.73 19.55 -9.01
CA LYS A 310 -10.16 18.36 -9.78
C LYS A 310 -9.29 18.09 -11.00
N LEU A 311 -8.76 19.15 -11.61
CA LEU A 311 -8.05 19.08 -12.88
C LEU A 311 -6.64 19.67 -12.77
N SER A 312 -5.70 19.02 -13.45
CA SER A 312 -4.34 19.54 -13.62
C SER A 312 -4.34 20.88 -14.36
N LYS A 313 -3.63 21.86 -13.84
CA LYS A 313 -3.41 23.15 -14.50
C LYS A 313 -2.63 23.01 -15.83
N ARG A 314 -1.80 21.95 -15.94
CA ARG A 314 -0.96 21.69 -17.11
C ARG A 314 -1.72 21.04 -18.25
N THR A 315 -2.62 20.10 -17.94
CA THR A 315 -3.27 19.24 -18.95
C THR A 315 -4.78 19.46 -19.08
N GLY A 316 -5.43 20.11 -18.12
CA GLY A 316 -6.88 20.25 -18.05
C GLY A 316 -7.62 18.92 -17.79
N LYS A 317 -6.89 17.85 -17.46
CA LYS A 317 -7.40 16.50 -17.14
C LYS A 317 -7.21 16.21 -15.65
N THR A 318 -7.65 15.04 -15.20
CA THR A 318 -7.41 14.55 -13.84
C THR A 318 -5.92 14.58 -13.50
N ILE A 319 -5.58 15.02 -12.28
CA ILE A 319 -4.19 15.10 -11.83
C ILE A 319 -3.59 13.70 -11.77
N THR A 320 -2.47 13.50 -12.44
CA THR A 320 -1.72 12.24 -12.43
C THR A 320 -0.94 12.06 -11.12
N LEU A 321 -0.58 10.81 -10.82
CA LEU A 321 0.31 10.50 -9.71
C LEU A 321 1.67 11.23 -9.86
N ASN A 322 2.24 11.23 -11.06
CA ASN A 322 3.50 11.92 -11.33
C ASN A 322 3.44 13.42 -11.07
N GLU A 323 2.37 14.10 -11.49
CA GLU A 323 2.16 15.53 -11.20
C GLU A 323 2.09 15.78 -9.69
N LEU A 324 1.41 14.90 -8.93
CA LEU A 324 1.41 15.00 -7.47
C LEU A 324 2.80 14.86 -6.89
N LEU A 325 3.58 13.86 -7.35
CA LEU A 325 4.94 13.62 -6.83
C LEU A 325 5.92 14.76 -7.19
N GLU A 326 5.72 15.41 -8.33
CA GLU A 326 6.49 16.62 -8.69
C GLU A 326 6.12 17.82 -7.80
N ASP A 327 4.84 17.96 -7.45
CA ASP A 327 4.36 19.08 -6.62
C ASP A 327 4.78 18.94 -5.15
N VAL A 328 4.66 17.76 -4.56
CA VAL A 328 4.83 17.58 -3.10
C VAL A 328 6.01 16.69 -2.68
N GLY A 329 6.58 15.94 -3.61
CA GLY A 329 7.62 14.94 -3.34
C GLY A 329 7.09 13.62 -2.81
N VAL A 330 7.90 12.56 -2.97
CA VAL A 330 7.50 11.16 -2.66
C VAL A 330 7.20 10.95 -1.18
N ASN A 331 8.04 11.46 -0.27
CA ASN A 331 7.84 11.28 1.18
C ASN A 331 6.54 11.92 1.65
N ALA A 332 6.24 13.15 1.21
CA ALA A 332 5.01 13.82 1.59
C ALA A 332 3.78 13.08 1.04
N ALA A 333 3.78 12.72 -0.25
CA ALA A 333 2.69 11.97 -0.85
C ALA A 333 2.43 10.66 -0.10
N ARG A 334 3.48 9.86 0.16
CA ARG A 334 3.36 8.58 0.89
C ARG A 334 2.86 8.77 2.32
N TYR A 335 3.43 9.72 3.06
CA TYR A 335 3.04 9.94 4.45
C TYR A 335 1.57 10.38 4.57
N PHE A 336 1.15 11.35 3.77
CA PHE A 336 -0.23 11.83 3.79
C PHE A 336 -1.21 10.72 3.47
N PHE A 337 -0.97 9.92 2.42
CA PHE A 337 -1.80 8.75 2.10
C PHE A 337 -1.80 7.70 3.22
N ALA A 338 -0.65 7.45 3.86
CA ALA A 338 -0.51 6.48 4.94
C ALA A 338 -1.16 6.90 6.25
N SER A 339 -1.32 8.20 6.50
CA SER A 339 -1.73 8.75 7.82
C SER A 339 -3.21 8.55 8.15
N LYS A 340 -4.02 8.14 7.17
CA LYS A 340 -5.47 7.95 7.33
C LYS A 340 -5.88 6.51 7.04
N SER A 341 -6.89 6.04 7.76
CA SER A 341 -7.51 4.75 7.48
C SER A 341 -8.11 4.73 6.06
N LEU A 342 -8.05 3.55 5.41
CA LEU A 342 -8.48 3.36 4.02
C LEU A 342 -9.96 3.69 3.80
N ASP A 343 -10.81 3.38 4.77
CA ASP A 343 -12.26 3.57 4.79
C ASP A 343 -12.71 5.01 5.08
N THR A 344 -11.77 5.92 5.34
CA THR A 344 -12.05 7.32 5.61
C THR A 344 -11.83 8.16 4.34
N GLN A 345 -12.79 9.03 4.01
CA GLN A 345 -12.58 10.04 2.96
C GLN A 345 -11.38 10.92 3.34
N MET A 346 -10.58 11.28 2.35
CA MET A 346 -9.34 11.99 2.58
C MET A 346 -9.28 13.29 1.80
N ASP A 347 -9.04 14.38 2.51
CA ASP A 347 -8.62 15.65 1.96
C ASP A 347 -7.08 15.71 1.99
N PHE A 348 -6.46 15.75 0.82
CA PHE A 348 -5.03 15.90 0.68
C PHE A 348 -4.71 17.38 0.42
N ASP A 349 -4.19 18.05 1.43
CA ASP A 349 -3.81 19.47 1.36
C ASP A 349 -2.42 19.60 0.75
N LEU A 350 -2.37 20.09 -0.50
CA LEU A 350 -1.13 20.27 -1.25
C LEU A 350 -0.24 21.37 -0.64
N ASP A 351 -0.84 22.42 -0.07
CA ASP A 351 -0.09 23.53 0.51
C ASP A 351 0.56 23.10 1.83
N LEU A 352 -0.18 22.33 2.64
CA LEU A 352 0.36 21.75 3.86
C LEU A 352 1.50 20.75 3.56
N ALA A 353 1.36 19.93 2.52
CA ALA A 353 2.32 18.89 2.17
C ALA A 353 3.71 19.42 1.77
N VAL A 354 3.78 20.66 1.27
CA VAL A 354 5.05 21.34 0.91
C VAL A 354 5.56 22.32 1.95
N LYS A 355 4.79 22.54 3.03
CA LYS A 355 5.11 23.56 4.04
C LYS A 355 6.31 23.13 4.88
N ASN A 356 7.35 23.98 4.92
CA ASN A 356 8.53 23.76 5.75
C ASN A 356 8.30 24.31 7.18
N SER A 357 7.37 23.71 7.91
CA SER A 357 7.03 24.09 9.29
C SER A 357 6.51 22.90 10.09
N ASN A 358 6.44 23.07 11.41
CA ASN A 358 5.95 22.04 12.32
C ASN A 358 4.46 21.66 12.11
N GLU A 359 3.72 22.43 11.34
CA GLU A 359 2.35 22.10 10.95
C GLU A 359 2.32 20.93 9.94
N ASN A 360 3.36 20.78 9.13
CA ASN A 360 3.50 19.67 8.19
C ASN A 360 4.07 18.45 8.93
N PRO A 361 3.31 17.38 9.11
CA PRO A 361 3.73 16.23 9.91
C PRO A 361 4.96 15.51 9.35
N ILE A 362 5.10 15.38 8.02
CA ILE A 362 6.29 14.74 7.45
C ILE A 362 7.54 15.60 7.62
N TYR A 363 7.43 16.92 7.46
CA TYR A 363 8.53 17.84 7.76
C TYR A 363 8.97 17.72 9.22
N TYR A 364 8.00 17.64 10.15
CA TYR A 364 8.27 17.50 11.58
C TYR A 364 8.98 16.19 11.93
N ILE A 365 8.60 15.10 11.30
CA ILE A 365 9.27 13.79 11.42
C ILE A 365 10.71 13.85 10.86
N GLU A 366 10.87 14.37 9.65
CA GLU A 366 12.18 14.50 9.00
C GLU A 366 13.11 15.40 9.80
N TYR A 367 12.57 16.50 10.39
CA TYR A 367 13.35 17.41 11.21
C TYR A 367 13.84 16.73 12.51
N ALA A 368 13.04 15.85 13.13
CA ALA A 368 13.50 15.03 14.26
C ALA A 368 14.68 14.13 13.85
N ASN A 369 14.56 13.41 12.73
CA ASN A 369 15.60 12.52 12.25
C ASN A 369 16.89 13.27 11.87
N ALA A 370 16.79 14.39 11.16
CA ALA A 370 17.93 15.22 10.76
C ALA A 370 18.65 15.80 11.99
N ARG A 371 17.91 16.25 12.98
CA ARG A 371 18.46 16.75 14.24
C ARG A 371 19.23 15.67 14.99
N ILE A 372 18.68 14.47 15.14
CA ILE A 372 19.37 13.33 15.74
C ILE A 372 20.63 12.99 14.92
N SER A 373 20.52 12.92 13.61
CA SER A 373 21.64 12.62 12.70
C SER A 373 22.78 13.63 12.86
N SER A 374 22.46 14.91 12.94
CA SER A 374 23.45 15.98 13.16
C SER A 374 24.17 15.83 14.50
N ILE A 375 23.46 15.50 15.58
CA ILE A 375 24.08 15.28 16.89
C ILE A 375 24.98 14.05 16.89
N LEU A 376 24.59 12.99 16.21
CA LEU A 376 25.32 11.72 16.13
C LEU A 376 26.51 11.76 15.14
N LYS A 377 26.60 12.79 14.31
CA LYS A 377 27.63 12.92 13.27
C LYS A 377 29.03 12.84 13.91
N ASN A 378 29.86 11.91 13.42
CA ASN A 378 31.21 11.64 13.91
C ASN A 378 31.30 11.22 15.39
N LYS A 379 30.23 10.64 15.95
CA LYS A 379 30.24 10.10 17.31
C LYS A 379 30.01 8.60 17.26
N GLU A 380 30.83 7.88 17.98
CA GLU A 380 30.62 6.47 18.24
C GLU A 380 29.59 6.30 19.36
N VAL A 381 28.65 5.37 19.16
CA VAL A 381 27.62 5.06 20.13
C VAL A 381 27.68 3.57 20.43
N GLU A 382 27.97 3.26 21.66
CA GLU A 382 28.12 1.90 22.19
C GLU A 382 26.96 1.54 23.12
N LYS A 383 26.77 0.24 23.36
CA LYS A 383 25.91 -0.26 24.42
C LYS A 383 26.55 0.10 25.76
N LEU A 384 25.75 0.41 26.75
CA LEU A 384 26.23 0.79 28.09
C LEU A 384 25.76 -0.23 29.13
N ASP A 385 26.61 -0.54 30.10
CA ASP A 385 26.25 -1.44 31.19
C ASP A 385 25.23 -0.81 32.16
N ASN A 386 25.14 0.51 32.17
CA ASN A 386 24.29 1.27 33.07
C ASN A 386 23.89 2.62 32.47
N TYR A 387 22.72 3.12 32.87
CA TYR A 387 22.14 4.41 32.49
C TYR A 387 21.83 5.22 33.78
N SER A 388 22.85 5.50 34.59
CA SER A 388 22.70 6.05 35.95
C SER A 388 22.24 7.50 35.99
N THR A 389 22.46 8.27 34.91
CA THR A 389 22.09 9.68 34.82
C THR A 389 20.77 9.91 34.13
N MET A 390 20.13 8.86 33.57
CA MET A 390 18.86 8.94 32.87
C MET A 390 17.68 8.89 33.86
N ASN A 391 17.27 10.03 34.39
CA ASN A 391 16.27 10.14 35.46
C ASN A 391 15.09 11.10 35.10
N ASN A 392 14.92 11.42 33.82
CA ASN A 392 13.97 12.41 33.33
C ASN A 392 12.66 11.74 32.93
N GLU A 393 11.49 12.26 33.37
CA GLU A 393 10.16 11.73 33.06
C GLU A 393 9.88 11.68 31.56
N THR A 394 10.31 12.71 30.80
CA THR A 394 10.12 12.73 29.35
C THR A 394 10.90 11.59 28.68
N ALA A 395 12.10 11.25 29.17
CA ALA A 395 12.85 10.11 28.67
C ALA A 395 12.13 8.79 28.92
N TYR A 396 11.55 8.59 30.11
CA TYR A 396 10.76 7.39 30.41
C TYR A 396 9.49 7.29 29.58
N THR A 397 8.83 8.41 29.25
CA THR A 397 7.70 8.42 28.32
C THR A 397 8.14 7.92 26.94
N ILE A 398 9.31 8.36 26.45
CA ILE A 398 9.83 7.89 25.16
C ILE A 398 10.23 6.40 25.24
N LEU A 399 10.87 5.96 26.34
CA LEU A 399 11.26 4.57 26.52
C LEU A 399 10.04 3.63 26.49
N ASN A 400 8.95 4.00 27.17
CA ASN A 400 7.70 3.26 27.05
C ASN A 400 7.18 3.23 25.60
N LYS A 401 7.23 4.38 24.88
CA LYS A 401 6.83 4.47 23.48
C LYS A 401 7.69 3.58 22.57
N LEU A 402 8.98 3.47 22.84
CA LEU A 402 9.89 2.59 22.09
C LEU A 402 9.54 1.11 22.32
N MET A 403 9.13 0.74 23.55
CA MET A 403 8.70 -0.63 23.87
C MET A 403 7.37 -1.03 23.23
N GLU A 404 6.45 -0.08 23.06
CA GLU A 404 5.16 -0.30 22.40
C GLU A 404 5.31 -0.66 20.92
N PHE A 405 6.48 -0.46 20.31
CA PHE A 405 6.65 -0.55 18.85
C PHE A 405 6.24 -1.92 18.30
N GLU A 406 6.72 -3.00 18.90
CA GLU A 406 6.39 -4.37 18.48
C GLU A 406 4.89 -4.66 18.58
N ASP A 407 4.25 -4.28 19.69
CA ASP A 407 2.81 -4.46 19.90
C ASP A 407 1.97 -3.64 18.90
N ILE A 408 2.41 -2.42 18.57
CA ILE A 408 1.78 -1.61 17.53
C ILE A 408 1.87 -2.29 16.17
N LEU A 409 3.02 -2.87 15.82
CA LEU A 409 3.18 -3.58 14.55
C LEU A 409 2.30 -4.83 14.49
N ILE A 410 2.27 -5.65 15.54
CA ILE A 410 1.41 -6.84 15.62
C ILE A 410 -0.06 -6.45 15.46
N ASN A 411 -0.50 -5.43 16.19
CA ASN A 411 -1.88 -4.95 16.15
C ASN A 411 -2.25 -4.34 14.79
N ALA A 412 -1.33 -3.57 14.20
CA ALA A 412 -1.52 -2.98 12.88
C ALA A 412 -1.58 -4.05 11.77
N ALA A 413 -0.73 -5.08 11.83
CA ALA A 413 -0.70 -6.17 10.86
C ALA A 413 -1.95 -7.06 10.96
N SER A 414 -2.30 -7.50 12.17
CA SER A 414 -3.45 -8.39 12.39
C SER A 414 -4.81 -7.74 12.03
N ARG A 415 -4.90 -6.42 12.15
CA ARG A 415 -6.10 -5.64 11.80
C ARG A 415 -6.02 -4.98 10.42
N GLU A 416 -4.90 -5.14 9.71
CA GLU A 416 -4.65 -4.54 8.39
C GLU A 416 -4.78 -3.01 8.40
N LEU A 417 -4.22 -2.37 9.42
CA LEU A 417 -4.30 -0.93 9.68
C LEU A 417 -2.90 -0.25 9.65
N PRO A 418 -2.22 -0.19 8.50
CA PRO A 418 -0.86 0.37 8.41
C PRO A 418 -0.77 1.85 8.83
N HIS A 419 -1.89 2.60 8.85
CA HIS A 419 -1.90 3.98 9.35
C HIS A 419 -1.53 4.09 10.84
N MET A 420 -1.66 3.02 11.64
CA MET A 420 -1.20 3.00 13.02
C MET A 420 0.32 3.23 13.12
N VAL A 421 1.09 2.72 12.15
CA VAL A 421 2.54 2.94 12.09
C VAL A 421 2.87 4.41 11.77
N ALA A 422 2.09 5.05 10.90
CA ALA A 422 2.27 6.47 10.58
C ALA A 422 1.98 7.37 11.79
N ASN A 423 0.93 7.06 12.55
CA ASN A 423 0.59 7.77 13.77
C ASN A 423 1.67 7.57 14.84
N TYR A 424 2.14 6.34 15.03
CA TYR A 424 3.23 6.01 15.95
C TYR A 424 4.50 6.80 15.62
N LEU A 425 4.89 6.84 14.36
CA LEU A 425 6.08 7.58 13.91
C LEU A 425 5.97 9.09 14.21
N TYR A 426 4.82 9.69 13.99
CA TYR A 426 4.57 11.10 14.31
C TYR A 426 4.61 11.36 15.82
N GLU A 427 3.99 10.51 16.61
CA GLU A 427 3.99 10.60 18.08
C GLU A 427 5.41 10.48 18.62
N LEU A 428 6.21 9.52 18.16
CA LEU A 428 7.60 9.34 18.58
C LEU A 428 8.45 10.58 18.24
N ALA A 429 8.30 11.14 17.01
CA ALA A 429 8.97 12.36 16.62
C ALA A 429 8.57 13.55 17.52
N SER A 430 7.29 13.66 17.86
CA SER A 430 6.77 14.72 18.73
C SER A 430 7.35 14.62 20.16
N LEU A 431 7.42 13.41 20.69
CA LEU A 431 8.04 13.16 22.00
C LEU A 431 9.52 13.51 22.00
N PHE A 432 10.24 13.16 20.91
CA PHE A 432 11.64 13.53 20.77
C PHE A 432 11.83 15.05 20.74
N HIS A 433 11.02 15.81 19.99
CA HIS A 433 11.11 17.26 19.96
C HIS A 433 10.85 17.88 21.35
N SER A 434 9.87 17.34 22.09
CA SER A 434 9.60 17.78 23.46
C SER A 434 10.79 17.50 24.40
N TYR A 435 11.40 16.33 24.30
CA TYR A 435 12.59 15.96 25.06
C TYR A 435 13.76 16.88 24.72
N TYR A 436 14.07 17.04 23.45
CA TYR A 436 15.18 17.86 22.96
C TYR A 436 15.08 19.33 23.36
N SER A 437 13.85 19.86 23.49
CA SER A 437 13.63 21.25 23.91
C SER A 437 13.98 21.51 25.38
N LYS A 438 14.04 20.45 26.19
CA LYS A 438 14.25 20.53 27.64
C LYS A 438 15.61 19.99 28.09
N GLU A 439 16.21 19.10 27.29
CA GLU A 439 17.42 18.37 27.64
C GLU A 439 18.60 18.70 26.72
N LYS A 440 19.74 19.00 27.31
CA LYS A 440 20.97 19.18 26.56
C LYS A 440 21.66 17.81 26.37
N ILE A 441 21.78 17.35 25.14
CA ILE A 441 22.29 16.01 24.81
C ILE A 441 23.80 15.90 25.04
N VAL A 442 24.57 16.91 24.63
CA VAL A 442 26.04 16.92 24.73
C VAL A 442 26.44 17.94 25.79
N THR A 443 27.15 17.48 26.81
CA THR A 443 27.65 18.29 27.92
C THR A 443 29.13 17.94 28.20
N GLU A 444 29.76 18.59 29.18
CA GLU A 444 31.13 18.25 29.65
C GLU A 444 31.17 16.93 30.43
N ASP A 445 30.04 16.48 30.98
CA ASP A 445 29.90 15.19 31.62
C ASP A 445 29.84 14.09 30.57
N ILE A 446 30.88 13.26 30.54
CA ILE A 446 31.09 12.20 29.56
C ILE A 446 30.03 11.11 29.68
N GLU A 447 29.75 10.65 30.91
CA GLU A 447 28.77 9.59 31.14
C GLU A 447 27.37 10.04 30.82
N TYR A 448 27.00 11.24 31.25
CA TYR A 448 25.74 11.88 30.85
C TYR A 448 25.56 11.93 29.33
N THR A 449 26.61 12.39 28.63
CA THR A 449 26.61 12.52 27.17
C THR A 449 26.46 11.16 26.49
N LYS A 450 27.22 10.14 26.91
CA LYS A 450 27.15 8.78 26.33
C LYS A 450 25.74 8.19 26.43
N GLU A 451 25.13 8.29 27.62
CA GLU A 451 23.75 7.77 27.81
C GLU A 451 22.74 8.45 26.88
N ARG A 452 22.81 9.78 26.70
CA ARG A 452 21.92 10.51 25.80
C ARG A 452 22.17 10.19 24.33
N LEU A 453 23.44 9.99 23.94
CA LEU A 453 23.76 9.56 22.57
C LEU A 453 23.19 8.17 22.27
N ALA A 454 23.32 7.21 23.19
CA ALA A 454 22.74 5.88 23.06
C ALA A 454 21.20 5.96 22.95
N PHE A 455 20.57 6.75 23.80
CA PHE A 455 19.12 6.95 23.82
C PHE A 455 18.60 7.55 22.52
N ILE A 456 19.17 8.67 22.02
CA ILE A 456 18.69 9.27 20.78
C ILE A 456 19.02 8.40 19.56
N LYS A 457 20.08 7.60 19.60
CA LYS A 457 20.37 6.60 18.56
C LYS A 457 19.29 5.52 18.53
N ALA A 458 18.82 5.05 19.68
CA ALA A 458 17.71 4.11 19.78
C ALA A 458 16.42 4.71 19.19
N ILE A 459 16.10 5.97 19.50
CA ILE A 459 14.97 6.70 18.89
C ILE A 459 15.10 6.74 17.36
N LYS A 460 16.29 7.10 16.84
CA LYS A 460 16.55 7.14 15.39
C LYS A 460 16.30 5.78 14.74
N ILE A 461 16.76 4.70 15.35
CA ILE A 461 16.59 3.33 14.85
C ILE A 461 15.09 3.02 14.70
N VAL A 462 14.30 3.21 15.75
CA VAL A 462 12.87 2.90 15.72
C VAL A 462 12.10 3.80 14.75
N MET A 463 12.44 5.10 14.70
CA MET A 463 11.86 6.01 13.70
C MET A 463 12.12 5.52 12.26
N ASN A 464 13.36 5.09 11.96
CA ASN A 464 13.72 4.60 10.63
C ASN A 464 13.06 3.24 10.32
N ASN A 465 12.91 2.34 11.31
CA ASN A 465 12.19 1.09 11.12
C ASN A 465 10.71 1.34 10.79
N ALA A 466 10.04 2.23 11.52
CA ALA A 466 8.68 2.65 11.21
C ALA A 466 8.58 3.33 9.83
N ALA A 467 9.51 4.22 9.50
CA ALA A 467 9.57 4.89 8.21
C ALA A 467 9.77 3.91 7.04
N ASN A 468 10.61 2.89 7.20
CA ASN A 468 10.86 1.87 6.18
C ASN A 468 9.58 1.05 5.88
N ILE A 469 8.79 0.70 6.89
CA ILE A 469 7.48 0.05 6.71
C ILE A 469 6.55 0.93 5.88
N LEU A 470 6.59 2.25 6.07
CA LEU A 470 5.81 3.23 5.32
C LEU A 470 6.42 3.59 3.95
N GLY A 471 7.59 3.04 3.58
CA GLY A 471 8.32 3.37 2.36
C GLY A 471 8.84 4.81 2.33
N LEU A 472 9.10 5.39 3.51
CA LEU A 472 9.69 6.71 3.67
C LEU A 472 11.22 6.60 3.78
N ILE A 473 11.92 7.58 3.22
CA ILE A 473 13.36 7.78 3.40
C ILE A 473 13.54 9.09 4.14
N LEU A 474 13.79 9.01 5.44
CA LEU A 474 13.93 10.20 6.28
C LEU A 474 15.25 10.92 5.99
N ARG A 475 15.17 12.25 5.83
CA ARG A 475 16.36 13.08 5.59
C ARG A 475 17.29 13.06 6.80
N GLU A 476 18.59 13.04 6.55
CA GLU A 476 19.61 13.12 7.58
C GLU A 476 20.13 14.56 7.80
N GLU A 477 19.87 15.44 6.83
CA GLU A 477 20.21 16.88 6.87
C GLU A 477 19.02 17.69 6.35
N MET A 478 18.74 18.83 6.99
CA MET A 478 17.69 19.79 6.60
C MET A 478 18.19 21.22 6.75
#